data_e052252429c4920ffe446bae813fdea0
#
_entry.id   e052252429c4920ffe446bae813fdea0
#
_cell.length_a   1.000
_cell.length_b   1.000
_cell.length_c   1.000
_cell.angle_alpha   90.00
_cell.angle_beta   90.00
_cell.angle_gamma   90.00
#
_symmetry.space_group_name_H-M   'P 1'
#
loop_
_entity.id
_entity.type
_entity.pdbx_description
1 polymer ?
#
loop_
_entity_poly.entity_id
_entity_poly.type
_entity_poly.pdbx_seq_one_letter_code
_entity_poly.pdbx_strand_id
1 'polypeptide(L)'
;TYAQYVQDIRRAVTYFKENIPDIKGKRVGIMSRNCYEYGVNSFGAILAGAVVVTINQKKTWPELEYELGLVEPSLIVNDGIDYGCRPDIEAAYGDKLRPMDAFKDSAPAELVDCVGHDDLMVLMFTSGTTGRSKAVMLSERNFFTTVECQVKFGDAMLDYKHEHMPEDKNDVLSNFAILPLFHLGTFICLFVWACKGWALNLSADIRDFYRDLGLMHSDAIAVAPMLMEAIYKDVKRGRRARLNGIWNPCGSSAMFDGAMLAELAQQGMMITQVYGMTETCGDGIINYEQDEKHIRAVGKPDDHAE
;
A
#
# COMPACT_ATOMS: atom_id res chain seq x y z
N THR A 1 8.54 -16.25 2.46
CA THR A 1 8.99 -16.42 1.06
C THR A 1 7.84 -16.22 0.10
N TYR A 2 8.11 -15.79 -1.14
CA TYR A 2 7.08 -15.68 -2.18
C TYR A 2 6.38 -17.00 -2.47
N ALA A 3 7.12 -18.12 -2.40
CA ALA A 3 6.52 -19.46 -2.57
C ALA A 3 5.40 -19.72 -1.54
N GLN A 4 5.64 -19.37 -0.27
CA GLN A 4 4.61 -19.49 0.77
C GLN A 4 3.48 -18.48 0.56
N TYR A 5 3.82 -17.25 0.18
CA TYR A 5 2.84 -16.20 -0.09
C TYR A 5 1.85 -16.61 -1.18
N VAL A 6 2.37 -17.16 -2.29
CA VAL A 6 1.54 -17.69 -3.38
C VAL A 6 0.65 -18.85 -2.91
N GLN A 7 1.17 -19.77 -2.08
CA GLN A 7 0.35 -20.87 -1.54
C GLN A 7 -0.80 -20.35 -0.65
N ASP A 8 -0.52 -19.33 0.18
CA ASP A 8 -1.56 -18.75 1.03
C ASP A 8 -2.59 -17.95 0.22
N ILE A 9 -2.15 -17.24 -0.85
CA ILE A 9 -3.07 -16.61 -1.81
C ILE A 9 -3.97 -17.66 -2.47
N ARG A 10 -3.43 -18.81 -2.90
CA ARG A 10 -4.21 -19.91 -3.48
C ARG A 10 -5.25 -20.47 -2.51
N ARG A 11 -4.94 -20.55 -1.20
CA ARG A 11 -5.91 -20.92 -0.16
C ARG A 11 -7.00 -19.87 -0.01
N ALA A 12 -6.61 -18.58 -0.02
CA ALA A 12 -7.57 -17.48 0.06
C ALA A 12 -8.52 -17.47 -1.15
N VAL A 13 -8.05 -17.78 -2.36
CA VAL A 13 -8.91 -17.95 -3.55
C VAL A 13 -9.98 -19.02 -3.31
N THR A 14 -9.60 -20.20 -2.83
CA THR A 14 -10.55 -21.27 -2.48
C THR A 14 -11.53 -20.80 -1.42
N TYR A 15 -10.99 -20.22 -0.34
CA TYR A 15 -11.82 -19.75 0.76
C TYR A 15 -12.92 -18.78 0.30
N PHE A 16 -12.57 -17.77 -0.50
CA PHE A 16 -13.55 -16.80 -0.98
C PHE A 16 -14.56 -17.41 -1.95
N LYS A 17 -14.15 -18.31 -2.84
CA LYS A 17 -15.08 -19.02 -3.76
C LYS A 17 -16.08 -19.91 -3.04
N GLU A 18 -15.67 -20.55 -1.94
CA GLU A 18 -16.54 -21.41 -1.15
C GLU A 18 -17.53 -20.63 -0.26
N ASN A 19 -17.14 -19.42 0.18
CA ASN A 19 -17.93 -18.62 1.12
C ASN A 19 -18.75 -17.50 0.48
N ILE A 20 -18.54 -17.22 -0.82
CA ILE A 20 -19.26 -16.17 -1.55
C ILE A 20 -19.82 -16.76 -2.84
N PRO A 21 -21.13 -17.11 -2.89
CA PRO A 21 -21.75 -17.56 -4.13
C PRO A 21 -21.65 -16.51 -5.24
N ASP A 22 -21.41 -16.95 -6.47
CA ASP A 22 -21.31 -16.09 -7.66
C ASP A 22 -20.37 -14.90 -7.41
N ILE A 23 -19.17 -15.19 -6.93
CA ILE A 23 -18.20 -14.22 -6.38
C ILE A 23 -17.80 -13.11 -7.35
N LYS A 24 -17.88 -13.32 -8.69
CA LYS A 24 -17.46 -12.31 -9.66
C LYS A 24 -18.18 -10.97 -9.43
N GLY A 25 -17.39 -9.91 -9.18
CA GLY A 25 -17.88 -8.57 -8.90
C GLY A 25 -18.49 -8.35 -7.51
N LYS A 26 -18.53 -9.40 -6.65
CA LYS A 26 -18.93 -9.23 -5.24
C LYS A 26 -17.83 -8.49 -4.47
N ARG A 27 -18.22 -7.75 -3.44
CA ARG A 27 -17.29 -6.91 -2.66
C ARG A 27 -16.81 -7.67 -1.42
N VAL A 28 -15.49 -7.73 -1.26
CA VAL A 28 -14.81 -8.25 -0.07
C VAL A 28 -14.15 -7.08 0.65
N GLY A 29 -14.65 -6.76 1.84
CA GLY A 29 -14.07 -5.74 2.70
C GLY A 29 -12.81 -6.26 3.41
N ILE A 30 -11.74 -5.43 3.46
CA ILE A 30 -10.56 -5.72 4.26
C ILE A 30 -10.42 -4.59 5.29
N MET A 31 -10.62 -4.94 6.56
CA MET A 31 -10.65 -4.02 7.69
C MET A 31 -9.59 -4.44 8.73
N SER A 32 -8.36 -4.01 8.51
CA SER A 32 -7.22 -4.40 9.34
C SER A 32 -6.10 -3.38 9.28
N ARG A 33 -5.25 -3.39 10.31
CA ARG A 33 -3.93 -2.78 10.23
C ARG A 33 -3.03 -3.56 9.25
N ASN A 34 -1.87 -2.97 8.92
CA ASN A 34 -0.91 -3.64 8.05
C ASN A 34 -0.47 -4.97 8.65
N CYS A 35 -0.65 -6.05 7.89
CA CYS A 35 -0.22 -7.39 8.26
C CYS A 35 -0.02 -8.23 6.99
N TYR A 36 0.59 -9.39 7.13
CA TYR A 36 0.82 -10.34 6.04
C TYR A 36 -0.50 -10.78 5.38
N GLU A 37 -1.49 -11.09 6.20
CA GLU A 37 -2.80 -11.55 5.77
C GLU A 37 -3.57 -10.48 4.97
N TYR A 38 -3.25 -9.18 5.14
CA TYR A 38 -3.85 -8.11 4.34
C TYR A 38 -3.56 -8.31 2.84
N GLY A 39 -2.29 -8.56 2.52
CA GLY A 39 -1.89 -8.85 1.15
C GLY A 39 -2.47 -10.16 0.63
N VAL A 40 -2.42 -11.24 1.43
CA VAL A 40 -2.97 -12.55 1.05
C VAL A 40 -4.46 -12.45 0.71
N ASN A 41 -5.26 -11.80 1.56
CA ASN A 41 -6.69 -11.62 1.32
C ASN A 41 -6.97 -10.70 0.12
N SER A 42 -6.16 -9.65 -0.07
CA SER A 42 -6.32 -8.75 -1.23
C SER A 42 -6.12 -9.50 -2.55
N PHE A 43 -5.00 -10.19 -2.71
CA PHE A 43 -4.73 -10.98 -3.91
C PHE A 43 -5.72 -12.15 -4.05
N GLY A 44 -6.04 -12.84 -2.94
CA GLY A 44 -6.97 -13.96 -2.94
C GLY A 44 -8.38 -13.55 -3.41
N ALA A 45 -8.91 -12.43 -2.93
CA ALA A 45 -10.21 -11.90 -3.34
C ALA A 45 -10.22 -11.49 -4.82
N ILE A 46 -9.20 -10.75 -5.28
CA ILE A 46 -9.07 -10.34 -6.69
C ILE A 46 -9.00 -11.57 -7.60
N LEU A 47 -8.13 -12.52 -7.31
CA LEU A 47 -7.96 -13.73 -8.12
C LEU A 47 -9.14 -14.72 -8.00
N ALA A 48 -10.02 -14.54 -7.01
CA ALA A 48 -11.31 -15.22 -6.96
C ALA A 48 -12.38 -14.54 -7.83
N GLY A 49 -12.10 -13.32 -8.33
CA GLY A 49 -13.01 -12.49 -9.13
C GLY A 49 -13.81 -11.46 -8.33
N ALA A 50 -13.50 -11.28 -7.05
CA ALA A 50 -14.15 -10.28 -6.21
C ALA A 50 -13.52 -8.89 -6.36
N VAL A 51 -14.25 -7.87 -5.92
CA VAL A 51 -13.78 -6.49 -5.78
C VAL A 51 -13.31 -6.28 -4.35
N VAL A 52 -12.06 -5.89 -4.16
CA VAL A 52 -11.52 -5.54 -2.84
C VAL A 52 -12.02 -4.16 -2.42
N VAL A 53 -12.52 -4.06 -1.20
CA VAL A 53 -12.87 -2.79 -0.56
C VAL A 53 -11.91 -2.55 0.61
N THR A 54 -11.07 -1.54 0.50
CA THR A 54 -10.16 -1.19 1.59
C THR A 54 -10.88 -0.31 2.62
N ILE A 55 -10.90 -0.74 3.87
CA ILE A 55 -11.69 -0.10 4.93
C ILE A 55 -10.75 0.51 5.97
N ASN A 56 -10.94 1.80 6.25
CA ASN A 56 -10.25 2.46 7.35
C ASN A 56 -10.95 2.13 8.69
N GLN A 57 -10.39 1.17 9.41
CA GLN A 57 -10.91 0.68 10.69
C GLN A 57 -10.92 1.71 11.83
N LYS A 58 -10.26 2.87 11.65
CA LYS A 58 -10.18 3.94 12.67
C LYS A 58 -11.28 4.99 12.52
N LYS A 59 -12.19 4.83 11.56
CA LYS A 59 -13.34 5.70 11.40
C LYS A 59 -14.38 5.47 12.49
N THR A 60 -15.22 6.48 12.71
CA THR A 60 -16.38 6.38 13.61
C THR A 60 -17.45 5.47 13.01
N TRP A 61 -18.34 4.92 13.86
CA TRP A 61 -19.42 4.06 13.38
C TRP A 61 -20.31 4.72 12.32
N PRO A 62 -20.79 5.96 12.46
CA PRO A 62 -21.60 6.58 11.42
C PRO A 62 -20.90 6.71 10.06
N GLU A 63 -19.57 6.88 10.05
CA GLU A 63 -18.79 6.91 8.81
C GLU A 63 -18.69 5.53 8.20
N LEU A 64 -18.39 4.51 9.02
CA LEU A 64 -18.30 3.11 8.57
C LEU A 64 -19.65 2.58 8.11
N GLU A 65 -20.73 2.86 8.83
CA GLU A 65 -22.09 2.48 8.46
C GLU A 65 -22.45 3.03 7.08
N TYR A 66 -22.16 4.30 6.84
CA TYR A 66 -22.37 4.92 5.53
C TYR A 66 -21.54 4.25 4.43
N GLU A 67 -20.24 4.05 4.66
CA GLU A 67 -19.33 3.47 3.67
C GLU A 67 -19.67 2.01 3.37
N LEU A 68 -19.91 1.21 4.39
CA LEU A 68 -20.30 -0.19 4.24
C LEU A 68 -21.69 -0.32 3.60
N GLY A 69 -22.62 0.57 3.92
CA GLY A 69 -23.93 0.64 3.28
C GLY A 69 -23.82 1.01 1.78
N LEU A 70 -22.86 1.84 1.40
CA LEU A 70 -22.66 2.22 0.00
C LEU A 70 -22.10 1.07 -0.85
N VAL A 71 -21.20 0.25 -0.29
CA VAL A 71 -20.52 -0.82 -1.05
C VAL A 71 -21.12 -2.21 -0.81
N GLU A 72 -21.96 -2.38 0.21
CA GLU A 72 -22.66 -3.62 0.54
C GLU A 72 -21.74 -4.87 0.45
N PRO A 73 -20.72 -5.00 1.32
CA PRO A 73 -19.77 -6.09 1.21
C PRO A 73 -20.47 -7.45 1.44
N SER A 74 -20.09 -8.45 0.66
CA SER A 74 -20.56 -9.83 0.84
C SER A 74 -19.87 -10.53 2.01
N LEU A 75 -18.62 -10.14 2.27
CA LEU A 75 -17.79 -10.64 3.36
C LEU A 75 -16.80 -9.55 3.78
N ILE A 76 -16.45 -9.49 5.05
CA ILE A 76 -15.45 -8.58 5.61
C ILE A 76 -14.44 -9.40 6.41
N VAL A 77 -13.17 -9.41 5.97
CA VAL A 77 -12.08 -9.93 6.78
C VAL A 77 -11.54 -8.83 7.69
N ASN A 78 -11.32 -9.15 8.97
CA ASN A 78 -10.90 -8.16 9.97
C ASN A 78 -9.91 -8.74 10.98
N ASP A 79 -9.09 -7.86 11.59
CA ASP A 79 -8.06 -8.26 12.55
C ASP A 79 -8.57 -8.50 13.98
N GLY A 80 -9.86 -8.38 14.20
CA GLY A 80 -10.47 -8.61 15.50
C GLY A 80 -10.24 -7.53 16.53
N ILE A 81 -9.53 -6.44 16.19
CA ILE A 81 -9.21 -5.36 17.13
C ILE A 81 -10.39 -4.38 17.21
N ASP A 82 -10.69 -3.94 18.42
CA ASP A 82 -11.65 -2.86 18.63
C ASP A 82 -10.96 -1.49 18.48
N TYR A 83 -11.39 -0.75 17.47
CA TYR A 83 -10.96 0.62 17.20
C TYR A 83 -11.99 1.66 17.69
N GLY A 84 -12.98 1.23 18.50
CA GLY A 84 -13.98 2.09 19.12
C GLY A 84 -15.40 1.93 18.59
N CYS A 85 -15.63 1.05 17.59
CA CYS A 85 -16.96 0.78 17.02
C CYS A 85 -17.23 -0.70 16.73
N ARG A 86 -16.44 -1.58 17.33
CA ARG A 86 -16.56 -3.03 17.09
C ARG A 86 -17.94 -3.59 17.43
N PRO A 87 -18.58 -3.24 18.56
CA PRO A 87 -19.92 -3.73 18.87
C PRO A 87 -20.97 -3.38 17.81
N ASP A 88 -20.88 -2.17 17.24
CA ASP A 88 -21.80 -1.72 16.19
C ASP A 88 -21.59 -2.50 14.89
N ILE A 89 -20.31 -2.73 14.53
CA ILE A 89 -19.94 -3.53 13.34
C ILE A 89 -20.41 -4.97 13.51
N GLU A 90 -20.23 -5.58 14.67
CA GLU A 90 -20.68 -6.93 14.97
C GLU A 90 -22.21 -7.05 14.93
N ALA A 91 -22.92 -6.04 15.43
CA ALA A 91 -24.39 -6.01 15.38
C ALA A 91 -24.92 -5.92 13.95
N ALA A 92 -24.26 -5.11 13.08
CA ALA A 92 -24.73 -4.85 11.72
C ALA A 92 -24.23 -5.88 10.68
N TYR A 93 -23.01 -6.42 10.87
CA TYR A 93 -22.31 -7.24 9.88
C TYR A 93 -21.71 -8.54 10.46
N GLY A 94 -22.08 -8.95 11.67
CA GLY A 94 -21.47 -10.10 12.36
C GLY A 94 -21.50 -11.40 11.56
N ASP A 95 -22.56 -11.63 10.82
CA ASP A 95 -22.73 -12.78 9.91
C ASP A 95 -21.72 -12.76 8.73
N LYS A 96 -21.20 -11.57 8.36
CA LYS A 96 -20.23 -11.35 7.29
C LYS A 96 -18.79 -11.19 7.76
N LEU A 97 -18.56 -11.02 9.07
CA LEU A 97 -17.22 -10.85 9.63
C LEU A 97 -16.45 -12.17 9.65
N ARG A 98 -15.21 -12.14 9.23
CA ARG A 98 -14.30 -13.29 9.30
C ARG A 98 -12.92 -12.84 9.77
N PRO A 99 -12.17 -13.69 10.48
CA PRO A 99 -10.79 -13.37 10.85
C PRO A 99 -9.87 -13.29 9.63
N MET A 100 -8.81 -12.51 9.73
CA MET A 100 -7.86 -12.31 8.65
C MET A 100 -7.20 -13.60 8.15
N ASP A 101 -7.11 -14.61 9.00
CA ASP A 101 -6.46 -15.88 8.72
C ASP A 101 -7.44 -17.03 8.38
N ALA A 102 -8.72 -16.72 8.14
CA ALA A 102 -9.76 -17.69 7.85
C ALA A 102 -9.48 -18.61 6.64
N PHE A 103 -8.59 -18.19 5.73
CA PHE A 103 -8.20 -18.96 4.55
C PHE A 103 -7.27 -20.15 4.86
N LYS A 104 -6.63 -20.19 6.04
CA LYS A 104 -5.51 -21.10 6.34
C LYS A 104 -5.84 -22.59 6.18
N ASP A 105 -7.08 -22.97 6.48
CA ASP A 105 -7.54 -24.36 6.42
C ASP A 105 -8.07 -24.75 5.02
N SER A 106 -8.17 -23.83 4.08
CA SER A 106 -8.63 -24.10 2.72
C SER A 106 -7.55 -24.80 1.88
N ALA A 107 -7.97 -25.66 0.95
CA ALA A 107 -7.07 -26.25 -0.02
C ALA A 107 -6.57 -25.19 -1.02
N PRO A 108 -5.30 -25.22 -1.50
CA PRO A 108 -4.81 -24.25 -2.46
C PRO A 108 -5.47 -24.45 -3.84
N ALA A 109 -6.08 -23.41 -4.38
CA ALA A 109 -6.66 -23.41 -5.74
C ALA A 109 -5.60 -23.42 -6.82
N GLU A 110 -5.96 -23.81 -8.04
CA GLU A 110 -5.24 -23.43 -9.24
C GLU A 110 -5.54 -21.95 -9.53
N LEU A 111 -4.50 -21.16 -9.81
CA LEU A 111 -4.67 -19.76 -10.17
C LEU A 111 -5.02 -19.67 -11.66
N VAL A 112 -6.17 -19.09 -11.95
CA VAL A 112 -6.64 -18.80 -13.30
C VAL A 112 -6.92 -17.31 -13.37
N ASP A 113 -6.44 -16.69 -14.43
CA ASP A 113 -6.78 -15.30 -14.72
C ASP A 113 -8.28 -15.19 -15.00
N CYS A 114 -8.98 -14.44 -14.17
CA CYS A 114 -10.42 -14.27 -14.22
C CYS A 114 -10.84 -12.79 -14.20
N VAL A 115 -9.85 -11.87 -14.21
CA VAL A 115 -10.08 -10.43 -14.14
C VAL A 115 -9.84 -9.82 -15.52
N GLY A 116 -10.87 -9.24 -16.09
CA GLY A 116 -10.75 -8.50 -17.36
C GLY A 116 -10.27 -7.08 -17.14
N HIS A 117 -9.63 -6.48 -18.14
CA HIS A 117 -9.07 -5.12 -18.06
C HIS A 117 -10.06 -4.04 -17.60
N ASP A 118 -11.32 -4.18 -17.94
CA ASP A 118 -12.37 -3.21 -17.57
C ASP A 118 -13.15 -3.66 -16.32
N ASP A 119 -12.82 -4.82 -15.74
CA ASP A 119 -13.45 -5.27 -14.50
C ASP A 119 -13.03 -4.37 -13.32
N LEU A 120 -13.98 -4.02 -12.48
CA LEU A 120 -13.71 -3.33 -11.23
C LEU A 120 -12.90 -4.25 -10.32
N MET A 121 -11.76 -3.78 -9.85
CA MET A 121 -10.83 -4.56 -9.03
C MET A 121 -10.79 -4.09 -7.58
N VAL A 122 -10.78 -2.77 -7.38
CA VAL A 122 -10.62 -2.18 -6.04
C VAL A 122 -11.57 -0.99 -5.85
N LEU A 123 -12.15 -0.90 -4.66
CA LEU A 123 -12.88 0.28 -4.16
C LEU A 123 -12.12 0.89 -2.99
N MET A 124 -11.82 2.17 -3.10
CA MET A 124 -11.15 2.93 -2.04
C MET A 124 -11.94 4.18 -1.67
N PHE A 125 -12.03 4.45 -0.37
CA PHE A 125 -12.75 5.63 0.11
C PHE A 125 -11.85 6.85 0.21
N THR A 126 -12.36 7.99 -0.29
CA THR A 126 -11.75 9.31 -0.12
C THR A 126 -12.68 10.22 0.68
N SER A 127 -12.08 11.16 1.41
CA SER A 127 -12.81 12.16 2.22
C SER A 127 -13.43 13.26 1.36
N GLY A 128 -14.23 12.95 0.38
CA GLY A 128 -14.79 13.86 -0.61
C GLY A 128 -14.90 15.33 -0.19
N THR A 129 -14.67 16.25 -1.09
CA THR A 129 -14.76 17.72 -0.89
C THR A 129 -16.14 18.21 -0.41
N THR A 130 -17.15 17.35 -0.51
CA THR A 130 -18.55 17.62 -0.12
C THR A 130 -18.91 17.10 1.28
N GLY A 131 -17.95 16.63 2.07
CA GLY A 131 -18.13 16.21 3.47
C GLY A 131 -18.57 14.77 3.68
N ARG A 132 -18.92 14.02 2.64
CA ARG A 132 -19.17 12.56 2.73
C ARG A 132 -18.16 11.78 1.92
N SER A 133 -17.74 10.63 2.43
CA SER A 133 -16.85 9.71 1.72
C SER A 133 -17.43 9.30 0.38
N LYS A 134 -16.53 9.15 -0.62
CA LYS A 134 -16.85 8.59 -1.94
C LYS A 134 -16.02 7.35 -2.16
N ALA A 135 -16.63 6.32 -2.74
CA ALA A 135 -15.94 5.10 -3.15
C ALA A 135 -15.38 5.32 -4.56
N VAL A 136 -14.08 5.45 -4.68
CA VAL A 136 -13.39 5.51 -5.97
C VAL A 136 -13.32 4.13 -6.55
N MET A 137 -13.73 3.99 -7.82
CA MET A 137 -13.79 2.74 -8.55
C MET A 137 -12.54 2.59 -9.41
N LEU A 138 -11.71 1.60 -9.10
CA LEU A 138 -10.45 1.33 -9.80
C LEU A 138 -10.57 0.01 -10.55
N SER A 139 -10.51 0.08 -11.90
CA SER A 139 -10.47 -1.10 -12.73
C SER A 139 -9.09 -1.76 -12.72
N GLU A 140 -9.02 -2.99 -13.22
CA GLU A 140 -7.74 -3.68 -13.39
C GLU A 140 -6.79 -2.84 -14.26
N ARG A 141 -7.26 -2.32 -15.38
CA ARG A 141 -6.48 -1.47 -16.30
C ARG A 141 -5.90 -0.25 -15.59
N ASN A 142 -6.72 0.52 -14.86
CA ASN A 142 -6.23 1.69 -14.12
C ASN A 142 -5.12 1.29 -13.15
N PHE A 143 -5.35 0.21 -12.41
CA PHE A 143 -4.45 -0.22 -11.35
C PHE A 143 -3.11 -0.72 -11.92
N PHE A 144 -3.13 -1.59 -12.92
CA PHE A 144 -1.90 -2.12 -13.50
C PHE A 144 -1.12 -1.10 -14.33
N THR A 145 -1.79 -0.12 -14.96
CA THR A 145 -1.08 1.02 -15.58
C THR A 145 -0.21 1.74 -14.54
N THR A 146 -0.75 2.02 -13.34
CA THR A 146 0.03 2.64 -12.27
C THR A 146 1.12 1.70 -11.73
N VAL A 147 0.85 0.39 -11.64
CA VAL A 147 1.89 -0.59 -11.24
C VAL A 147 3.06 -0.56 -12.23
N GLU A 148 2.81 -0.50 -13.53
CA GLU A 148 3.86 -0.41 -14.56
C GLU A 148 4.72 0.86 -14.41
N CYS A 149 4.08 2.01 -14.13
CA CYS A 149 4.79 3.25 -13.87
C CYS A 149 5.70 3.15 -12.63
N GLN A 150 5.17 2.56 -11.55
CA GLN A 150 5.92 2.36 -10.31
C GLN A 150 7.06 1.32 -10.47
N VAL A 151 6.90 0.33 -11.33
CA VAL A 151 7.98 -0.62 -11.65
C VAL A 151 9.16 0.09 -12.33
N LYS A 152 8.90 1.03 -13.28
CA LYS A 152 9.94 1.88 -13.89
C LYS A 152 10.66 2.74 -12.83
N PHE A 153 9.92 3.27 -11.86
CA PHE A 153 10.55 3.98 -10.74
C PHE A 153 11.46 3.04 -9.93
N GLY A 154 11.06 1.79 -9.74
CA GLY A 154 11.90 0.77 -9.11
C GLY A 154 13.22 0.55 -9.87
N ASP A 155 13.22 0.60 -11.21
CA ASP A 155 14.44 0.52 -12.00
C ASP A 155 15.34 1.73 -11.74
N ALA A 156 14.79 2.94 -11.69
CA ALA A 156 15.55 4.15 -11.35
C ALA A 156 16.16 4.10 -9.92
N MET A 157 15.50 3.43 -8.98
CA MET A 157 16.08 3.18 -7.64
C MET A 157 17.30 2.26 -7.73
N LEU A 158 17.27 1.20 -8.55
CA LEU A 158 18.42 0.33 -8.75
C LEU A 158 19.57 1.07 -9.42
N ASP A 159 19.31 1.86 -10.45
CA ASP A 159 20.31 2.66 -11.12
C ASP A 159 21.01 3.62 -10.15
N TYR A 160 20.22 4.33 -9.32
CA TYR A 160 20.77 5.19 -8.27
C TYR A 160 21.64 4.41 -7.27
N LYS A 161 21.18 3.23 -6.83
CA LYS A 161 21.92 2.37 -5.91
C LYS A 161 23.25 1.93 -6.51
N HIS A 162 23.25 1.44 -7.74
CA HIS A 162 24.48 1.00 -8.43
C HIS A 162 25.49 2.13 -8.59
N GLU A 163 25.03 3.36 -8.86
CA GLU A 163 25.88 4.53 -9.00
C GLU A 163 26.47 4.99 -7.66
N HIS A 164 25.65 5.05 -6.61
CA HIS A 164 26.01 5.70 -5.35
C HIS A 164 26.43 4.72 -4.23
N MET A 165 26.13 3.43 -4.40
CA MET A 165 26.43 2.37 -3.42
C MET A 165 27.02 1.13 -4.11
N PRO A 166 28.10 1.28 -4.92
CA PRO A 166 28.62 0.20 -5.78
C PRO A 166 29.12 -1.03 -5.01
N GLU A 167 29.38 -0.91 -3.72
CA GLU A 167 29.78 -2.05 -2.86
C GLU A 167 28.62 -2.94 -2.48
N ASP A 168 27.36 -2.43 -2.49
CA ASP A 168 26.19 -3.22 -2.21
C ASP A 168 25.69 -3.91 -3.50
N LYS A 169 25.93 -5.21 -3.61
CA LYS A 169 25.56 -6.03 -4.78
C LYS A 169 24.17 -6.68 -4.66
N ASN A 170 23.39 -6.32 -3.63
CA ASN A 170 22.07 -6.88 -3.47
C ASN A 170 21.05 -6.07 -4.28
N ASP A 171 20.53 -6.63 -5.36
CA ASP A 171 19.50 -6.00 -6.21
C ASP A 171 18.05 -6.28 -5.74
N VAL A 172 17.91 -7.03 -4.65
CA VAL A 172 16.61 -7.21 -4.00
C VAL A 172 16.41 -6.12 -2.97
N LEU A 173 15.69 -5.07 -3.37
CA LEU A 173 15.37 -3.96 -2.47
C LEU A 173 14.26 -4.32 -1.48
N SER A 174 14.16 -3.52 -0.42
CA SER A 174 13.15 -3.65 0.61
C SER A 174 12.48 -2.31 0.94
N ASN A 175 11.16 -2.33 1.11
CA ASN A 175 10.38 -1.14 1.49
C ASN A 175 9.79 -1.32 2.88
N PHE A 176 9.89 -0.29 3.69
CA PHE A 176 9.24 -0.22 5.00
C PHE A 176 7.85 0.42 4.87
N ALA A 177 6.82 -0.41 4.82
CA ALA A 177 5.44 0.02 4.67
C ALA A 177 4.79 0.25 6.04
N ILE A 178 4.80 1.50 6.51
CA ILE A 178 4.21 1.92 7.78
C ILE A 178 2.92 2.72 7.59
N LEU A 179 2.74 3.37 6.45
CA LEU A 179 1.47 4.02 6.13
C LEU A 179 0.39 2.95 5.90
N PRO A 180 -0.88 3.24 6.25
CA PRO A 180 -1.92 2.22 6.21
C PRO A 180 -2.18 1.68 4.80
N LEU A 181 -2.35 0.35 4.69
CA LEU A 181 -2.69 -0.34 3.43
C LEU A 181 -4.09 0.00 2.88
N PHE A 182 -4.95 0.63 3.64
CA PHE A 182 -6.22 1.13 3.11
C PHE A 182 -6.05 2.43 2.28
N HIS A 183 -4.86 3.03 2.23
CA HIS A 183 -4.52 4.10 1.31
C HIS A 183 -3.84 3.56 0.06
N LEU A 184 -4.18 4.11 -1.10
CA LEU A 184 -3.72 3.63 -2.40
C LEU A 184 -2.19 3.59 -2.52
N GLY A 185 -1.49 4.65 -2.13
CA GLY A 185 -0.03 4.72 -2.23
C GLY A 185 0.71 3.61 -1.48
N THR A 186 0.12 3.08 -0.39
CA THR A 186 0.70 1.92 0.32
C THR A 186 0.16 0.61 -0.24
N PHE A 187 -1.12 0.57 -0.62
CA PHE A 187 -1.74 -0.63 -1.18
C PHE A 187 -1.07 -1.07 -2.48
N ILE A 188 -0.74 -0.13 -3.36
CA ILE A 188 -0.08 -0.42 -4.63
C ILE A 188 1.30 -1.04 -4.44
N CYS A 189 1.99 -0.74 -3.33
CA CYS A 189 3.27 -1.36 -3.01
C CYS A 189 3.19 -2.89 -2.89
N LEU A 190 2.03 -3.46 -2.50
CA LEU A 190 1.83 -4.92 -2.50
C LEU A 190 2.10 -5.52 -3.87
N PHE A 191 1.68 -4.84 -4.93
CA PHE A 191 1.79 -5.30 -6.32
C PHE A 191 3.16 -4.98 -6.91
N VAL A 192 3.61 -3.75 -6.80
CA VAL A 192 4.90 -3.29 -7.34
C VAL A 192 6.06 -4.11 -6.79
N TRP A 193 6.10 -4.29 -5.46
CA TRP A 193 7.19 -5.03 -4.81
C TRP A 193 7.13 -6.52 -5.13
N ALA A 194 5.91 -7.08 -5.30
CA ALA A 194 5.74 -8.45 -5.78
C ALA A 194 6.22 -8.62 -7.23
N CYS A 195 5.90 -7.68 -8.13
CA CYS A 195 6.37 -7.71 -9.53
C CYS A 195 7.89 -7.66 -9.63
N LYS A 196 8.56 -6.92 -8.76
CA LYS A 196 10.03 -6.84 -8.70
C LYS A 196 10.67 -8.03 -7.96
N GLY A 197 9.90 -8.85 -7.26
CA GLY A 197 10.40 -9.90 -6.37
C GLY A 197 11.14 -9.35 -5.15
N TRP A 198 10.84 -8.12 -4.75
CA TRP A 198 11.46 -7.40 -3.65
C TRP A 198 10.71 -7.57 -2.33
N ALA A 199 11.36 -7.22 -1.21
CA ALA A 199 10.77 -7.40 0.11
C ALA A 199 9.88 -6.21 0.52
N LEU A 200 8.72 -6.51 1.08
CA LEU A 200 7.84 -5.52 1.71
C LEU A 200 7.78 -5.79 3.22
N ASN A 201 8.38 -4.91 4.00
CA ASN A 201 8.43 -4.95 5.46
C ASN A 201 7.21 -4.20 6.01
N LEU A 202 6.26 -4.90 6.60
CA LEU A 202 5.01 -4.32 7.09
C LEU A 202 5.13 -3.93 8.56
N SER A 203 4.86 -2.67 8.88
CA SER A 203 4.68 -2.17 10.24
C SER A 203 3.20 -1.84 10.48
N ALA A 204 2.70 -2.27 11.63
CA ALA A 204 1.28 -2.19 11.94
C ALA A 204 0.84 -0.84 12.50
N ASP A 205 1.74 -0.07 13.12
CA ASP A 205 1.42 1.19 13.79
C ASP A 205 2.57 2.18 13.72
N ILE A 206 2.25 3.43 13.38
CA ILE A 206 3.25 4.52 13.28
C ILE A 206 3.96 4.80 14.60
N ARG A 207 3.34 4.47 15.73
CA ARG A 207 3.95 4.61 17.07
C ARG A 207 5.14 3.68 17.28
N ASP A 208 5.19 2.58 16.52
CA ASP A 208 6.25 1.57 16.58
C ASP A 208 7.37 1.82 15.57
N PHE A 209 7.35 2.96 14.85
CA PHE A 209 8.25 3.29 13.75
C PHE A 209 9.72 2.88 14.00
N TYR A 210 10.33 3.40 15.03
CA TYR A 210 11.75 3.13 15.30
C TYR A 210 12.02 1.72 15.82
N ARG A 211 11.06 1.12 16.54
CA ARG A 211 11.17 -0.27 17.00
C ARG A 211 11.18 -1.21 15.82
N ASP A 212 10.18 -1.10 14.95
CA ASP A 212 9.99 -2.01 13.81
C ASP A 212 11.06 -1.78 12.74
N LEU A 213 11.42 -0.53 12.48
CA LEU A 213 12.51 -0.21 11.57
C LEU A 213 13.84 -0.77 12.07
N GLY A 214 14.08 -0.75 13.39
CA GLY A 214 15.28 -1.35 13.98
C GLY A 214 15.38 -2.87 13.81
N LEU A 215 14.25 -3.56 13.59
CA LEU A 215 14.17 -5.02 13.37
C LEU A 215 14.28 -5.41 11.90
N MET A 216 13.93 -4.52 10.99
CA MET A 216 13.78 -4.81 9.56
C MET A 216 14.60 -3.82 8.73
N HIS A 217 15.81 -4.27 8.28
CA HIS A 217 16.57 -3.47 7.31
C HIS A 217 15.69 -3.14 6.10
N SER A 218 15.70 -1.88 5.70
CA SER A 218 14.88 -1.43 4.58
C SER A 218 15.61 -0.35 3.78
N ASP A 219 15.44 -0.38 2.46
CA ASP A 219 16.05 0.57 1.52
C ASP A 219 15.19 1.83 1.34
N ALA A 220 13.89 1.63 1.24
CA ALA A 220 12.92 2.67 0.94
C ALA A 220 11.81 2.76 1.99
N ILE A 221 11.18 3.91 2.06
CA ILE A 221 9.99 4.17 2.88
C ILE A 221 9.12 5.25 2.24
N ALA A 222 7.82 4.97 2.10
CA ALA A 222 6.85 6.03 1.78
C ALA A 222 6.52 6.83 3.05
N VAL A 223 6.60 8.15 2.97
CA VAL A 223 6.47 9.03 4.13
C VAL A 223 5.47 10.17 3.92
N ALA A 224 4.67 10.42 4.94
CA ALA A 224 3.97 11.68 5.12
C ALA A 224 4.92 12.74 5.76
N PRO A 225 4.55 14.06 5.74
CA PRO A 225 5.45 15.12 6.21
C PRO A 225 6.05 14.90 7.59
N MET A 226 5.27 14.41 8.55
CA MET A 226 5.73 14.16 9.92
C MET A 226 6.87 13.13 9.98
N LEU A 227 6.80 12.07 9.17
CA LEU A 227 7.86 11.06 9.10
C LEU A 227 9.10 11.58 8.38
N MET A 228 8.93 12.35 7.30
CA MET A 228 10.04 13.00 6.61
C MET A 228 10.80 13.94 7.55
N GLU A 229 10.09 14.73 8.35
CA GLU A 229 10.72 15.57 9.38
C GLU A 229 11.47 14.75 10.45
N ALA A 230 10.94 13.60 10.85
CA ALA A 230 11.60 12.72 11.81
C ALA A 230 12.92 12.17 11.23
N ILE A 231 12.90 11.70 9.98
CA ILE A 231 14.07 11.25 9.22
C ILE A 231 15.10 12.38 9.13
N TYR A 232 14.69 13.57 8.71
CA TYR A 232 15.55 14.75 8.58
C TYR A 232 16.22 15.11 9.92
N LYS A 233 15.46 15.15 11.01
CA LYS A 233 15.97 15.45 12.35
C LYS A 233 17.02 14.42 12.80
N ASP A 234 16.82 13.14 12.48
CA ASP A 234 17.81 12.10 12.84
C ASP A 234 19.07 12.21 11.97
N VAL A 235 18.95 12.44 10.68
CA VAL A 235 20.09 12.66 9.76
C VAL A 235 20.90 13.89 10.21
N LYS A 236 20.24 15.04 10.44
CA LYS A 236 20.88 16.29 10.87
C LYS A 236 21.59 16.18 12.22
N ARG A 237 21.15 15.29 13.10
CA ARG A 237 21.77 15.01 14.41
C ARG A 237 22.82 13.91 14.36
N GLY A 238 23.23 13.45 13.17
CA GLY A 238 24.21 12.36 13.02
C GLY A 238 23.69 10.99 13.46
N ARG A 239 22.37 10.80 13.54
CA ARG A 239 21.73 9.56 14.01
C ARG A 239 21.20 8.70 12.87
N ARG A 240 21.78 8.81 11.67
CA ARG A 240 21.35 8.07 10.46
C ARG A 240 21.26 6.55 10.69
N ALA A 241 22.12 5.99 11.56
CA ALA A 241 22.08 4.56 11.92
C ALA A 241 20.71 4.08 12.44
N ARG A 242 19.88 4.98 13.00
CA ARG A 242 18.51 4.64 13.44
C ARG A 242 17.55 4.34 12.29
N LEU A 243 17.90 4.75 11.08
CA LEU A 243 17.10 4.53 9.88
C LEU A 243 17.32 3.13 9.28
N ASN A 244 18.24 2.33 9.84
CA ASN A 244 18.48 0.92 9.53
C ASN A 244 18.46 0.59 8.03
N GLY A 245 19.19 1.35 7.24
CA GLY A 245 19.33 1.14 5.80
C GLY A 245 18.59 2.12 4.92
N ILE A 246 17.54 2.79 5.39
CA ILE A 246 16.75 3.72 4.56
C ILE A 246 17.66 4.75 3.86
N TRP A 247 17.66 4.72 2.56
CA TRP A 247 18.33 5.70 1.69
C TRP A 247 17.37 6.37 0.71
N ASN A 248 16.17 5.81 0.48
CA ASN A 248 15.12 6.40 -0.35
C ASN A 248 13.85 6.69 0.46
N PRO A 249 13.72 7.87 1.08
CA PRO A 249 12.45 8.36 1.59
C PRO A 249 11.63 8.95 0.44
N CYS A 250 10.49 8.33 0.14
CA CYS A 250 9.55 8.76 -0.88
C CYS A 250 8.43 9.58 -0.25
N GLY A 251 8.41 10.87 -0.54
CA GLY A 251 7.42 11.82 -0.03
C GLY A 251 6.15 11.86 -0.86
N SER A 252 4.99 11.74 -0.21
CA SER A 252 3.67 11.85 -0.85
C SER A 252 2.67 12.59 0.04
N SER A 253 1.48 12.83 -0.48
CA SER A 253 0.31 13.38 0.23
C SER A 253 0.36 14.88 0.58
N ALA A 254 1.50 15.56 0.54
CA ALA A 254 1.63 16.99 0.74
C ALA A 254 2.95 17.52 0.20
N MET A 255 3.08 18.83 0.08
CA MET A 255 4.35 19.48 -0.25
C MET A 255 5.33 19.40 0.92
N PHE A 256 6.60 19.17 0.60
CA PHE A 256 7.70 19.15 1.56
C PHE A 256 8.55 20.42 1.42
N ASP A 257 9.23 20.79 2.53
CA ASP A 257 10.20 21.88 2.50
C ASP A 257 11.38 21.53 1.59
N GLY A 258 11.52 22.28 0.50
CA GLY A 258 12.57 22.04 -0.50
C GLY A 258 14.00 22.19 0.05
N ALA A 259 14.22 23.02 1.09
CA ALA A 259 15.53 23.14 1.72
C ALA A 259 15.87 21.86 2.52
N MET A 260 14.87 21.32 3.25
CA MET A 260 15.00 20.04 3.94
C MET A 260 15.34 18.90 2.96
N LEU A 261 14.63 18.82 1.84
CA LEU A 261 14.89 17.79 0.82
C LEU A 261 16.29 17.90 0.23
N ALA A 262 16.75 19.11 -0.09
CA ALA A 262 18.09 19.35 -0.60
C ALA A 262 19.19 18.97 0.42
N GLU A 263 18.98 19.26 1.72
CA GLU A 263 19.91 18.83 2.76
C GLU A 263 19.99 17.30 2.87
N LEU A 264 18.84 16.59 2.78
CA LEU A 264 18.81 15.13 2.78
C LEU A 264 19.54 14.53 1.56
N ALA A 265 19.34 15.08 0.37
CA ALA A 265 20.03 14.65 -0.84
C ALA A 265 21.57 14.85 -0.72
N GLN A 266 22.02 15.98 -0.16
CA GLN A 266 23.45 16.21 0.12
C GLN A 266 24.04 15.20 1.11
N GLN A 267 23.20 14.57 1.93
CA GLN A 267 23.60 13.48 2.83
C GLN A 267 23.54 12.09 2.16
N GLY A 268 23.41 12.03 0.83
CA GLY A 268 23.39 10.78 0.04
C GLY A 268 22.08 10.00 0.18
N MET A 269 20.96 10.69 0.31
CA MET A 269 19.64 10.09 0.19
C MET A 269 19.04 10.38 -1.18
N MET A 270 18.50 9.37 -1.84
CA MET A 270 17.68 9.56 -3.03
C MET A 270 16.32 10.11 -2.60
N ILE A 271 16.06 11.37 -2.91
CA ILE A 271 14.80 12.00 -2.57
C ILE A 271 13.80 11.79 -3.71
N THR A 272 12.69 11.19 -3.38
CA THR A 272 11.60 10.98 -4.32
C THR A 272 10.36 11.72 -3.85
N GLN A 273 9.70 12.40 -4.75
CA GLN A 273 8.40 13.00 -4.50
C GLN A 273 7.37 12.45 -5.47
N VAL A 274 6.18 12.22 -4.97
CA VAL A 274 5.07 11.65 -5.73
C VAL A 274 3.85 12.54 -5.57
N TYR A 275 3.23 12.89 -6.68
CA TYR A 275 1.94 13.58 -6.71
C TYR A 275 0.90 12.70 -7.40
N GLY A 276 -0.18 12.45 -6.70
CA GLY A 276 -1.33 11.70 -7.19
C GLY A 276 -2.48 11.74 -6.20
N MET A 277 -3.57 11.15 -6.60
CA MET A 277 -4.76 11.00 -5.77
C MET A 277 -5.44 9.66 -6.05
N THR A 278 -6.32 9.23 -5.17
CA THR A 278 -7.04 7.95 -5.36
C THR A 278 -7.84 7.95 -6.66
N GLU A 279 -8.41 9.09 -7.04
CA GLU A 279 -9.22 9.28 -8.24
C GLU A 279 -8.42 9.16 -9.55
N THR A 280 -7.09 9.38 -9.51
CA THR A 280 -6.17 9.14 -10.64
C THR A 280 -5.49 7.77 -10.57
N CYS A 281 -5.96 6.90 -9.70
CA CYS A 281 -5.36 5.59 -9.41
C CYS A 281 -3.93 5.67 -8.88
N GLY A 282 -3.56 6.74 -8.17
CA GLY A 282 -2.27 6.88 -7.53
C GLY A 282 -1.38 7.93 -8.17
N ASP A 283 -0.15 7.56 -8.42
CA ASP A 283 0.93 8.49 -8.68
C ASP A 283 1.07 8.77 -10.19
N GLY A 284 0.40 9.81 -10.67
CA GLY A 284 0.52 10.26 -12.06
C GLY A 284 1.79 11.08 -12.32
N ILE A 285 2.49 11.53 -11.27
CA ILE A 285 3.70 12.35 -11.37
C ILE A 285 4.70 11.87 -10.33
N ILE A 286 5.90 11.47 -10.77
CA ILE A 286 6.99 11.04 -9.90
C ILE A 286 8.23 11.87 -10.19
N ASN A 287 8.86 12.38 -9.13
CA ASN A 287 10.15 13.04 -9.20
C ASN A 287 11.23 12.20 -8.52
N TYR A 288 12.20 11.75 -9.28
CA TYR A 288 13.44 11.10 -8.81
C TYR A 288 14.70 11.79 -9.32
N GLU A 289 14.58 12.98 -9.92
CA GLU A 289 15.73 13.81 -10.30
C GLU A 289 16.36 14.42 -9.04
N GLN A 290 17.68 14.25 -8.88
CA GLN A 290 18.39 14.58 -7.64
C GLN A 290 19.14 15.92 -7.70
N ASP A 291 19.08 16.64 -8.82
CA ASP A 291 19.73 17.95 -8.93
C ASP A 291 18.96 19.04 -8.15
N GLU A 292 19.67 20.07 -7.73
CA GLU A 292 19.16 21.13 -6.85
C GLU A 292 17.92 21.86 -7.42
N LYS A 293 17.80 21.95 -8.73
CA LYS A 293 16.68 22.62 -9.39
C LYS A 293 15.40 21.76 -9.32
N HIS A 294 15.53 20.48 -9.60
CA HIS A 294 14.39 19.57 -9.75
C HIS A 294 13.95 18.93 -8.44
N ILE A 295 14.84 18.78 -7.45
CA ILE A 295 14.50 18.15 -6.16
C ILE A 295 13.33 18.83 -5.44
N ARG A 296 13.01 20.06 -5.78
CA ARG A 296 11.90 20.84 -5.22
C ARG A 296 10.59 20.69 -6.00
N ALA A 297 10.64 20.06 -7.17
CA ALA A 297 9.47 19.82 -8.01
C ALA A 297 8.80 18.50 -7.62
N VAL A 298 7.53 18.36 -7.96
CA VAL A 298 6.80 17.09 -7.78
C VAL A 298 7.10 16.07 -8.86
N GLY A 299 7.78 16.47 -9.95
CA GLY A 299 8.22 15.61 -11.04
C GLY A 299 7.60 15.94 -12.38
N LYS A 300 7.70 14.99 -13.29
CA LYS A 300 7.09 15.03 -14.63
C LYS A 300 5.94 14.05 -14.69
N PRO A 301 4.91 14.33 -15.52
CA PRO A 301 3.88 13.34 -15.79
C PRO A 301 4.50 12.04 -16.31
N ASP A 302 3.95 10.92 -15.89
CA ASP A 302 4.29 9.63 -16.49
C ASP A 302 3.76 9.55 -17.94
N ASP A 303 4.32 8.63 -18.74
CA ASP A 303 3.94 8.42 -20.16
C ASP A 303 2.43 8.13 -20.34
N HIS A 304 1.75 7.70 -19.29
CA HIS A 304 0.32 7.36 -19.27
C HIS A 304 -0.55 8.47 -18.65
N ALA A 305 0.05 9.56 -18.16
CA ALA A 305 -0.69 10.70 -17.60
C ALA A 305 -1.00 11.72 -18.70
N GLU A 306 -2.30 12.08 -18.85
CA GLU A 306 -2.78 13.14 -19.76
C GLU A 306 -2.81 14.51 -19.08
#